data_6f5d99be4b1e0caec738ac957c2d191b
#
_entry.id   6f5d99be4b1e0caec738ac957c2d191b
#
_cell.length_a   1.000
_cell.length_b   1.000
_cell.length_c   1.000
_cell.angle_alpha   90.00
_cell.angle_beta   90.00
_cell.angle_gamma   90.00
#
_symmetry.space_group_name_H-M   'P 1'
#
loop_
_entity.id
_entity.type
_entity.pdbx_description
1 polymer ?
#
loop_
_entity_poly.entity_id
_entity_poly.type
_entity_poly.pdbx_seq_one_letter_code
_entity_poly.pdbx_strand_id
1 'polypeptide(L)'
;NCVVNFEIENLIKAPVSMYIHLTGMYLNHRDIIKSKSFDQLRALEQVNINETCKGAKTMEEMMDFDQSRYINLKNETLNSTSLARPCGLQAKSMFNDTIQLLFNERNIPISTDDLANEFDRKSLFKSYSNSSITDWKNTTEERFIVWMQMESWSNFKKLWGRINEDLIPGNYTLNIANSKQIFILIRLQCYKLGWNKSYCFFEC
;
A
#
# COMPACT_ATOMS: atom_id res chain seq x y z
N ASN A 1 -14.85 9.53 -1.63
CA ASN A 1 -15.15 8.49 -0.64
C ASN A 1 -16.10 7.48 -1.25
N CYS A 2 -15.78 6.20 -1.13
CA CYS A 2 -16.62 5.10 -1.58
C CYS A 2 -17.12 4.33 -0.35
N VAL A 3 -18.40 4.00 -0.35
CA VAL A 3 -19.05 3.21 0.70
C VAL A 3 -19.71 2.01 0.04
N VAL A 4 -19.28 0.82 0.41
CA VAL A 4 -19.80 -0.44 -0.12
C VAL A 4 -20.46 -1.24 0.99
N ASN A 5 -21.72 -1.55 0.84
CA ASN A 5 -22.45 -2.42 1.75
C ASN A 5 -22.54 -3.82 1.17
N PHE A 6 -22.25 -4.83 1.99
CA PHE A 6 -22.28 -6.22 1.58
C PHE A 6 -22.70 -7.15 2.72
N GLU A 7 -23.18 -8.30 2.39
CA GLU A 7 -23.60 -9.32 3.35
C GLU A 7 -22.64 -10.50 3.34
N ILE A 8 -22.29 -10.97 4.53
CA ILE A 8 -21.57 -12.23 4.74
C ILE A 8 -22.61 -13.27 5.16
N GLU A 9 -22.82 -14.28 4.33
CA GLU A 9 -23.83 -15.33 4.58
C GLU A 9 -23.35 -16.38 5.58
N ASN A 10 -22.05 -16.68 5.59
CA ASN A 10 -21.48 -17.75 6.38
C ASN A 10 -20.32 -17.25 7.25
N LEU A 11 -20.15 -17.87 8.43
CA LEU A 11 -19.01 -17.60 9.31
C LEU A 11 -17.69 -17.75 8.56
N ILE A 12 -16.87 -16.69 8.57
CA ILE A 12 -15.54 -16.67 8.02
C ILE A 12 -14.54 -16.64 9.16
N LYS A 13 -13.79 -17.73 9.34
CA LYS A 13 -12.82 -17.85 10.44
C LYS A 13 -11.56 -17.03 10.18
N ALA A 14 -11.05 -16.40 11.23
CA ALA A 14 -9.74 -15.72 11.23
C ALA A 14 -8.57 -16.71 10.96
N PRO A 15 -7.44 -16.23 10.41
CA PRO A 15 -7.22 -14.89 9.89
C PRO A 15 -7.82 -14.68 8.49
N VAL A 16 -8.44 -13.52 8.25
CA VAL A 16 -8.97 -13.15 6.93
C VAL A 16 -8.02 -12.17 6.27
N SER A 17 -7.50 -12.52 5.10
CA SER A 17 -6.60 -11.65 4.34
C SER A 17 -7.39 -10.73 3.41
N MET A 18 -7.12 -9.43 3.50
CA MET A 18 -7.69 -8.42 2.65
C MET A 18 -6.70 -8.02 1.55
N TYR A 19 -7.15 -8.08 0.30
CA TYR A 19 -6.34 -7.71 -0.86
C TYR A 19 -6.98 -6.53 -1.59
N ILE A 20 -6.14 -5.65 -2.11
CA ILE A 20 -6.51 -4.71 -3.16
C ILE A 20 -6.19 -5.36 -4.49
N HIS A 21 -7.16 -5.43 -5.38
CA HIS A 21 -7.01 -5.90 -6.75
C HIS A 21 -7.01 -4.71 -7.70
N LEU A 22 -5.99 -4.62 -8.51
CA LEU A 22 -5.76 -3.55 -9.47
C LEU A 22 -5.80 -4.10 -10.88
N THR A 23 -6.46 -3.37 -11.77
CA THR A 23 -6.55 -3.70 -13.19
C THR A 23 -6.02 -2.56 -14.04
N GLY A 24 -5.30 -2.90 -15.11
CA GLY A 24 -4.78 -1.90 -16.04
C GLY A 24 -3.57 -1.12 -15.53
N MET A 25 -2.94 -1.55 -14.43
CA MET A 25 -1.75 -0.93 -13.88
C MET A 25 -0.51 -1.75 -14.19
N TYR A 26 0.46 -1.14 -14.87
CA TYR A 26 1.66 -1.83 -15.37
C TYR A 26 2.88 -1.58 -14.49
N LEU A 27 2.95 -2.18 -13.29
CA LEU A 27 4.15 -2.10 -12.43
C LEU A 27 5.38 -2.75 -13.06
N ASN A 28 5.18 -3.62 -14.04
CA ASN A 28 6.23 -4.23 -14.85
C ASN A 28 6.73 -3.34 -16.02
N HIS A 29 6.21 -2.12 -16.15
CA HIS A 29 6.72 -1.21 -17.19
C HIS A 29 8.19 -0.87 -16.92
N ARG A 30 9.00 -0.89 -17.98
CA ARG A 30 10.45 -0.70 -17.92
C ARG A 30 10.87 0.52 -17.09
N ASP A 31 10.16 1.65 -17.25
CA ASP A 31 10.52 2.89 -16.56
C ASP A 31 10.18 2.81 -15.07
N ILE A 32 9.10 2.13 -14.69
CA ILE A 32 8.76 1.90 -13.27
C ILE A 32 9.78 0.98 -12.61
N ILE A 33 10.16 -0.12 -13.30
CA ILE A 33 11.15 -1.08 -12.76
C ILE A 33 12.49 -0.39 -12.49
N LYS A 34 12.94 0.46 -13.40
CA LYS A 34 14.21 1.18 -13.27
C LYS A 34 14.15 2.37 -12.33
N SER A 35 12.96 2.90 -12.09
CA SER A 35 12.76 4.09 -11.26
C SER A 35 12.59 3.73 -9.79
N LYS A 36 13.65 3.20 -9.18
CA LYS A 36 13.77 2.96 -7.74
C LYS A 36 15.21 2.84 -7.31
N SER A 37 15.52 3.24 -6.08
CA SER A 37 16.85 3.11 -5.49
C SER A 37 16.83 2.08 -4.37
N PHE A 38 17.44 0.94 -4.60
CA PHE A 38 17.61 -0.07 -3.55
C PHE A 38 18.54 0.39 -2.43
N ASP A 39 19.53 1.23 -2.75
CA ASP A 39 20.44 1.78 -1.77
C ASP A 39 19.69 2.69 -0.79
N GLN A 40 18.76 3.51 -1.32
CA GLN A 40 17.91 4.34 -0.49
C GLN A 40 16.95 3.49 0.37
N LEU A 41 16.35 2.44 -0.20
CA LEU A 41 15.46 1.54 0.55
C LEU A 41 16.19 0.77 1.66
N ARG A 42 17.49 0.52 1.51
CA ARG A 42 18.37 -0.09 2.53
C ARG A 42 18.96 0.92 3.52
N ALA A 43 18.62 2.19 3.37
CA ALA A 43 19.14 3.30 4.16
C ALA A 43 20.67 3.41 4.12
N LEU A 44 21.29 3.22 2.95
CA LEU A 44 22.73 3.43 2.78
C LEU A 44 23.03 4.93 2.72
N GLU A 45 24.17 5.35 3.29
CA GLU A 45 24.56 6.77 3.38
C GLU A 45 24.89 7.38 2.01
N GLN A 46 25.54 6.60 1.14
CA GLN A 46 25.92 7.04 -0.20
C GLN A 46 24.94 6.47 -1.24
N VAL A 47 24.02 7.30 -1.68
CA VAL A 47 23.01 6.92 -2.68
C VAL A 47 23.22 7.70 -3.97
N ASN A 48 23.53 7.01 -5.06
CA ASN A 48 23.56 7.63 -6.39
C ASN A 48 22.14 7.60 -6.99
N ILE A 49 21.42 8.73 -6.90
CA ILE A 49 20.04 8.85 -7.39
C ILE A 49 19.99 9.31 -8.87
N ASN A 50 21.10 9.75 -9.45
CA ASN A 50 21.11 10.34 -10.80
C ASN A 50 20.64 9.38 -11.89
N GLU A 51 20.95 8.11 -11.76
CA GLU A 51 20.56 7.05 -12.73
C GLU A 51 19.32 6.27 -12.29
N THR A 52 19.00 6.32 -10.99
CA THR A 52 17.84 5.69 -10.39
C THR A 52 16.74 6.72 -10.15
N CYS A 53 15.53 6.28 -9.86
CA CYS A 53 14.38 7.16 -9.55
C CYS A 53 14.01 8.18 -10.64
N LYS A 54 14.35 7.92 -11.91
CA LYS A 54 14.01 8.81 -13.02
C LYS A 54 12.51 9.09 -13.07
N GLY A 55 12.14 10.38 -13.14
CA GLY A 55 10.74 10.85 -13.15
C GLY A 55 10.08 10.91 -11.77
N ALA A 56 10.82 10.63 -10.69
CA ALA A 56 10.37 10.74 -9.32
C ALA A 56 11.55 10.88 -8.34
N LYS A 57 12.47 11.83 -8.62
CA LYS A 57 13.70 12.07 -7.84
C LYS A 57 13.48 13.09 -6.72
N THR A 58 12.79 14.17 -7.04
CA THR A 58 12.53 15.29 -6.11
C THR A 58 11.10 15.21 -5.59
N MET A 59 10.84 15.94 -4.51
CA MET A 59 9.49 16.04 -3.97
C MET A 59 8.52 16.65 -4.98
N GLU A 60 8.97 17.60 -5.80
CA GLU A 60 8.18 18.17 -6.88
C GLU A 60 7.78 17.11 -7.93
N GLU A 61 8.71 16.25 -8.33
CA GLU A 61 8.42 15.15 -9.26
C GLU A 61 7.53 14.05 -8.64
N MET A 62 7.59 13.88 -7.32
CA MET A 62 6.76 12.90 -6.60
C MET A 62 5.30 13.30 -6.52
N MET A 63 5.03 14.59 -6.39
CA MET A 63 3.67 15.10 -6.27
C MET A 63 3.11 15.41 -7.66
N ASP A 64 1.93 14.90 -7.96
CA ASP A 64 1.16 15.33 -9.12
C ASP A 64 0.72 16.79 -8.92
N PHE A 65 0.38 17.48 -10.00
CA PHE A 65 -0.01 18.89 -10.08
C PHE A 65 -1.11 19.34 -9.10
N ASP A 66 -1.63 18.44 -8.30
CA ASP A 66 -2.56 18.77 -7.25
C ASP A 66 -1.79 19.22 -6.00
N GLN A 67 -2.11 20.38 -5.47
CA GLN A 67 -1.45 21.13 -4.37
C GLN A 67 -1.38 20.35 -3.03
N SER A 68 -1.18 19.04 -3.06
CA SER A 68 -0.96 18.24 -1.87
C SER A 68 0.35 18.68 -1.21
N ARG A 69 0.25 19.08 0.04
CA ARG A 69 1.37 19.55 0.84
C ARG A 69 2.47 18.50 0.87
N TYR A 70 3.68 18.89 0.55
CA TYR A 70 4.88 18.08 0.75
C TYR A 70 5.07 17.90 2.26
N ILE A 71 4.66 16.79 2.82
CA ILE A 71 4.71 16.54 4.26
C ILE A 71 5.60 15.34 4.57
N ASN A 72 6.39 15.48 5.63
CA ASN A 72 7.16 14.39 6.19
C ASN A 72 6.32 13.54 7.17
N LEU A 73 6.93 12.53 7.78
CA LEU A 73 6.25 11.66 8.74
C LEU A 73 5.84 12.37 10.05
N LYS A 74 6.31 13.62 10.27
CA LYS A 74 5.90 14.49 11.39
C LYS A 74 4.83 15.51 11.01
N ASN A 75 4.30 15.44 9.76
CA ASN A 75 3.36 16.41 9.20
C ASN A 75 3.95 17.83 9.00
N GLU A 76 5.27 17.94 8.86
CA GLU A 76 5.94 19.19 8.51
C GLU A 76 6.16 19.26 7.00
N THR A 77 6.18 20.46 6.44
CA THR A 77 6.35 20.66 4.99
C THR A 77 7.78 20.36 4.55
N LEU A 78 7.93 19.55 3.51
CA LEU A 78 9.20 19.28 2.84
C LEU A 78 9.44 20.31 1.73
N ASN A 79 10.71 20.60 1.45
CA ASN A 79 11.08 21.46 0.33
C ASN A 79 10.83 20.72 -1.00
N SER A 80 10.20 21.39 -1.98
CA SER A 80 9.90 20.84 -3.30
C SER A 80 11.15 20.38 -4.06
N THR A 81 12.27 21.07 -3.89
CA THR A 81 13.56 20.74 -4.52
C THR A 81 14.34 19.65 -3.80
N SER A 82 13.91 19.25 -2.60
CA SER A 82 14.59 18.18 -1.85
C SER A 82 14.43 16.83 -2.55
N LEU A 83 15.42 15.96 -2.35
CA LEU A 83 15.34 14.58 -2.84
C LEU A 83 14.21 13.84 -2.14
N ALA A 84 13.39 13.17 -2.94
CA ALA A 84 12.31 12.34 -2.41
C ALA A 84 12.87 11.11 -1.68
N ARG A 85 12.31 10.83 -0.51
CA ARG A 85 12.61 9.62 0.27
C ARG A 85 11.31 9.00 0.78
N PRO A 86 10.98 7.79 0.31
CA PRO A 86 11.59 7.03 -0.80
C PRO A 86 11.32 7.66 -2.16
N CYS A 87 12.24 7.52 -3.11
CA CYS A 87 12.10 7.99 -4.49
C CYS A 87 11.64 6.89 -5.44
N GLY A 88 11.16 7.30 -6.62
CA GLY A 88 10.85 6.43 -7.74
C GLY A 88 9.37 6.29 -8.06
N LEU A 89 9.09 5.97 -9.33
CA LEU A 89 7.73 5.89 -9.86
C LEU A 89 6.88 4.82 -9.16
N GLN A 90 7.47 3.71 -8.73
CA GLN A 90 6.74 2.68 -8.00
C GLN A 90 6.31 3.18 -6.61
N ALA A 91 7.18 3.90 -5.88
CA ALA A 91 6.83 4.52 -4.62
C ALA A 91 5.76 5.60 -4.82
N LYS A 92 5.92 6.47 -5.84
CA LYS A 92 4.96 7.51 -6.22
C LYS A 92 3.56 6.94 -6.50
N SER A 93 3.48 5.76 -7.10
CA SER A 93 2.21 5.11 -7.46
C SER A 93 1.51 4.41 -6.30
N MET A 94 2.09 4.41 -5.10
CA MET A 94 1.49 3.75 -3.95
C MET A 94 0.15 4.40 -3.57
N PHE A 95 -0.80 3.54 -3.21
CA PHE A 95 -2.07 3.98 -2.65
C PHE A 95 -1.90 4.67 -1.31
N ASN A 96 -2.61 5.77 -1.14
CA ASN A 96 -2.70 6.50 0.12
C ASN A 96 -4.11 6.44 0.74
N ASP A 97 -4.91 5.46 0.31
CA ASP A 97 -6.30 5.34 0.73
C ASP A 97 -6.42 4.72 2.13
N THR A 98 -7.38 5.21 2.88
CA THR A 98 -7.76 4.64 4.17
C THR A 98 -8.96 3.74 3.98
N ILE A 99 -8.83 2.48 4.40
CA ILE A 99 -9.89 1.47 4.32
C ILE A 99 -10.34 1.12 5.73
N GLN A 100 -11.64 1.20 5.97
CA GLN A 100 -12.27 0.84 7.23
C GLN A 100 -13.38 -0.18 6.97
N LEU A 101 -13.40 -1.24 7.75
CA LEU A 101 -14.44 -2.25 7.74
C LEU A 101 -15.33 -2.08 8.98
N LEU A 102 -16.63 -1.94 8.77
CA LEU A 102 -17.60 -1.77 9.83
C LEU A 102 -18.58 -2.93 9.85
N PHE A 103 -18.93 -3.39 11.03
CA PHE A 103 -20.01 -4.32 11.29
C PHE A 103 -20.94 -3.73 12.36
N ASN A 104 -22.19 -3.44 12.01
CA ASN A 104 -23.14 -2.78 12.91
C ASN A 104 -22.53 -1.53 13.60
N GLU A 105 -21.93 -0.65 12.79
CA GLU A 105 -21.23 0.58 13.23
C GLU A 105 -19.94 0.36 14.04
N ARG A 106 -19.64 -0.88 14.43
CA ARG A 106 -18.37 -1.24 15.08
C ARG A 106 -17.26 -1.33 14.04
N ASN A 107 -16.17 -0.61 14.25
CA ASN A 107 -14.97 -0.74 13.41
C ASN A 107 -14.25 -2.08 13.70
N ILE A 108 -14.02 -2.86 12.64
CA ILE A 108 -13.24 -4.09 12.69
C ILE A 108 -11.78 -3.74 12.41
N PRO A 109 -10.85 -4.04 13.33
CA PRO A 109 -9.45 -3.67 13.16
C PRO A 109 -8.80 -4.48 12.02
N ILE A 110 -8.14 -3.77 11.12
CA ILE A 110 -7.36 -4.35 10.03
C ILE A 110 -5.89 -4.23 10.42
N SER A 111 -5.27 -5.33 10.84
CA SER A 111 -3.84 -5.39 11.17
C SER A 111 -3.00 -5.26 9.91
N THR A 112 -1.88 -4.57 10.05
CA THR A 112 -0.84 -4.43 9.02
C THR A 112 0.41 -5.23 9.35
N ASP A 113 0.38 -6.02 10.40
CA ASP A 113 1.52 -6.81 10.85
C ASP A 113 1.63 -8.12 10.05
N ASP A 114 2.85 -8.56 9.83
CA ASP A 114 3.20 -9.80 9.12
C ASP A 114 2.61 -9.91 7.70
N LEU A 115 2.48 -8.78 7.00
CA LEU A 115 2.07 -8.73 5.59
C LEU A 115 3.25 -8.99 4.66
N ALA A 116 4.41 -8.42 4.99
CA ALA A 116 5.61 -8.49 4.18
C ALA A 116 6.46 -9.71 4.54
N ASN A 117 7.24 -10.18 3.56
CA ASN A 117 8.21 -11.23 3.78
C ASN A 117 9.26 -10.78 4.81
N GLU A 118 9.63 -11.69 5.72
CA GLU A 118 10.61 -11.42 6.78
C GLU A 118 11.98 -11.00 6.22
N PHE A 119 12.42 -11.60 5.13
CA PHE A 119 13.67 -11.23 4.46
C PHE A 119 13.63 -9.79 3.96
N ASP A 120 12.54 -9.37 3.33
CA ASP A 120 12.37 -8.01 2.82
C ASP A 120 12.42 -7.01 3.98
N ARG A 121 11.66 -7.27 5.07
CA ARG A 121 11.65 -6.43 6.28
C ARG A 121 13.05 -6.28 6.89
N LYS A 122 13.79 -7.39 7.01
CA LYS A 122 15.08 -7.41 7.71
C LYS A 122 16.26 -6.97 6.85
N SER A 123 16.20 -7.15 5.54
CA SER A 123 17.37 -6.97 4.68
C SER A 123 17.24 -5.86 3.65
N LEU A 124 16.05 -5.64 3.09
CA LEU A 124 15.88 -4.72 1.96
C LEU A 124 15.28 -3.37 2.34
N PHE A 125 14.45 -3.33 3.39
CA PHE A 125 13.75 -2.10 3.77
C PHE A 125 14.19 -1.65 5.16
N LYS A 126 14.93 -0.55 5.19
CA LYS A 126 15.47 0.06 6.40
C LYS A 126 15.04 1.52 6.48
N SER A 127 15.10 2.06 7.68
CA SER A 127 14.81 3.47 7.94
C SER A 127 16.10 4.21 8.28
N TYR A 128 16.23 5.42 7.76
CA TYR A 128 17.31 6.33 8.17
C TYR A 128 17.04 6.85 9.59
N SER A 129 18.11 7.22 10.31
CA SER A 129 17.98 7.80 11.66
C SER A 129 17.14 9.08 11.68
N ASN A 130 17.16 9.84 10.59
CA ASN A 130 16.42 11.09 10.41
C ASN A 130 15.15 10.97 9.56
N SER A 131 14.70 9.74 9.27
CA SER A 131 13.55 9.46 8.39
C SER A 131 12.27 10.21 8.78
N SER A 132 12.04 10.42 10.07
CA SER A 132 10.87 11.15 10.55
C SER A 132 10.78 12.59 10.02
N ILE A 133 11.91 13.20 9.65
CA ILE A 133 12.01 14.58 9.16
C ILE A 133 12.17 14.63 7.64
N THR A 134 12.85 13.64 7.06
CA THR A 134 13.25 13.67 5.65
C THR A 134 12.36 12.86 4.72
N ASP A 135 11.64 11.86 5.27
CA ASP A 135 10.90 10.92 4.45
C ASP A 135 9.41 11.30 4.40
N TRP A 136 8.84 11.29 3.20
CA TRP A 136 7.41 11.49 3.00
C TRP A 136 6.59 10.22 3.26
N LYS A 137 7.26 9.04 3.24
CA LYS A 137 6.65 7.73 3.49
C LYS A 137 7.60 6.85 4.28
N ASN A 138 7.06 6.13 5.25
CA ASN A 138 7.83 5.17 6.03
C ASN A 138 8.18 3.93 5.18
N THR A 139 9.47 3.73 4.92
CA THR A 139 9.97 2.60 4.13
C THR A 139 9.85 1.25 4.83
N THR A 140 9.75 1.24 6.16
CA THR A 140 9.58 0.02 6.95
C THR A 140 8.13 -0.37 7.18
N GLU A 141 7.16 0.43 6.71
CA GLU A 141 5.75 0.08 6.73
C GLU A 141 5.48 -1.15 5.85
N GLU A 142 4.88 -2.18 6.39
CA GLU A 142 4.72 -3.43 5.68
C GLU A 142 3.85 -3.33 4.42
N ARG A 143 2.83 -2.45 4.42
CA ARG A 143 2.07 -2.13 3.20
C ARG A 143 2.95 -1.54 2.10
N PHE A 144 3.91 -0.67 2.47
CA PHE A 144 4.87 -0.12 1.53
C PHE A 144 5.78 -1.22 0.97
N ILE A 145 6.30 -2.11 1.82
CA ILE A 145 7.13 -3.24 1.40
C ILE A 145 6.38 -4.13 0.42
N VAL A 146 5.14 -4.52 0.74
CA VAL A 146 4.29 -5.31 -0.16
C VAL A 146 4.03 -4.58 -1.48
N TRP A 147 3.82 -3.25 -1.44
CA TRP A 147 3.63 -2.45 -2.64
C TRP A 147 4.86 -2.47 -3.55
N MET A 148 6.06 -2.39 -2.97
CA MET A 148 7.34 -2.38 -3.70
C MET A 148 7.72 -3.73 -4.32
N GLN A 149 7.01 -4.81 -4.02
CA GLN A 149 7.18 -6.09 -4.71
C GLN A 149 6.74 -5.97 -6.17
N MET A 150 7.50 -6.64 -7.04
CA MET A 150 7.24 -6.60 -8.48
C MET A 150 6.01 -7.44 -8.85
N GLU A 151 5.27 -6.97 -9.86
CA GLU A 151 4.16 -7.69 -10.46
C GLU A 151 4.42 -7.89 -11.96
N SER A 152 4.13 -9.09 -12.45
CA SER A 152 4.41 -9.45 -13.84
C SER A 152 3.26 -9.09 -14.80
N TRP A 153 2.06 -8.85 -14.28
CA TRP A 153 0.85 -8.64 -15.06
C TRP A 153 0.21 -7.29 -14.73
N SER A 154 -0.59 -6.78 -15.66
CA SER A 154 -1.36 -5.54 -15.47
C SER A 154 -2.56 -5.71 -14.51
N ASN A 155 -2.95 -6.97 -14.27
CA ASN A 155 -3.99 -7.33 -13.33
C ASN A 155 -3.34 -8.10 -12.18
N PHE A 156 -3.29 -7.50 -11.01
CA PHE A 156 -2.64 -8.10 -9.85
C PHE A 156 -3.36 -7.73 -8.55
N LYS A 157 -2.98 -8.41 -7.49
CA LYS A 157 -3.50 -8.14 -6.15
C LYS A 157 -2.36 -7.92 -5.17
N LYS A 158 -2.52 -6.92 -4.30
CA LYS A 158 -1.60 -6.65 -3.17
C LYS A 158 -2.28 -6.96 -1.86
N LEU A 159 -1.59 -7.65 -0.98
CA LEU A 159 -2.06 -7.86 0.39
C LEU A 159 -2.06 -6.53 1.12
N TRP A 160 -3.23 -6.11 1.60
CA TRP A 160 -3.42 -4.80 2.22
C TRP A 160 -3.51 -4.86 3.74
N GLY A 161 -4.05 -5.96 4.27
CA GLY A 161 -4.20 -6.15 5.69
C GLY A 161 -4.73 -7.52 6.05
N ARG A 162 -4.77 -7.79 7.34
CA ARG A 162 -5.36 -9.01 7.92
C ARG A 162 -6.37 -8.66 8.99
N ILE A 163 -7.47 -9.38 9.01
CA ILE A 163 -8.48 -9.30 10.04
C ILE A 163 -8.29 -10.53 10.93
N ASN A 164 -7.97 -10.30 12.20
CA ASN A 164 -7.61 -11.36 13.15
C ASN A 164 -8.80 -11.80 14.02
N GLU A 165 -10.01 -11.38 13.67
CA GLU A 165 -11.24 -11.84 14.30
C GLU A 165 -12.15 -12.55 13.28
N ASP A 166 -13.00 -13.45 13.77
CA ASP A 166 -13.95 -14.15 12.93
C ASP A 166 -15.01 -13.18 12.41
N LEU A 167 -15.31 -13.26 11.11
CA LEU A 167 -16.38 -12.49 10.50
C LEU A 167 -17.69 -13.32 10.54
N ILE A 168 -18.61 -12.89 11.38
CA ILE A 168 -19.89 -13.54 11.58
C ILE A 168 -20.87 -13.18 10.43
N PRO A 169 -21.89 -14.00 10.16
CA PRO A 169 -22.91 -13.64 9.19
C PRO A 169 -23.61 -12.32 9.52
N GLY A 170 -23.85 -11.49 8.50
CA GLY A 170 -24.54 -10.21 8.64
C GLY A 170 -24.06 -9.14 7.66
N ASN A 171 -24.54 -7.93 7.86
CA ASN A 171 -24.27 -6.80 6.98
C ASN A 171 -23.01 -6.05 7.40
N TYR A 172 -22.13 -5.84 6.46
CA TYR A 172 -20.87 -5.12 6.62
C TYR A 172 -20.86 -3.88 5.73
N THR A 173 -20.17 -2.86 6.19
CA THR A 173 -19.93 -1.63 5.42
C THR A 173 -18.42 -1.43 5.28
N LEU A 174 -17.96 -1.28 4.05
CA LEU A 174 -16.57 -0.95 3.73
C LEU A 174 -16.50 0.51 3.31
N ASN A 175 -15.81 1.32 4.10
CA ASN A 175 -15.56 2.72 3.80
C ASN A 175 -14.16 2.88 3.23
N ILE A 176 -14.06 3.45 2.04
CA ILE A 176 -12.79 3.75 1.38
C ILE A 176 -12.71 5.25 1.20
N ALA A 177 -11.79 5.87 1.91
CA ALA A 177 -11.44 7.27 1.68
C ALA A 177 -10.40 7.32 0.57
N ASN A 178 -10.85 7.62 -0.64
CA ASN A 178 -10.01 7.69 -1.83
C ASN A 178 -9.61 9.12 -2.11
N SER A 179 -8.33 9.38 -2.20
CA SER A 179 -7.77 10.66 -2.60
C SER A 179 -7.56 10.78 -4.11
N LYS A 180 -7.54 9.66 -4.85
CA LYS A 180 -7.35 9.62 -6.31
C LYS A 180 -8.27 8.60 -6.98
N GLN A 181 -8.76 8.94 -8.17
CA GLN A 181 -9.62 8.07 -9.00
C GLN A 181 -8.83 6.86 -9.56
N ILE A 182 -8.71 5.82 -8.79
CA ILE A 182 -8.22 4.52 -9.28
C ILE A 182 -9.33 3.51 -8.99
N PHE A 183 -9.68 2.70 -9.99
CA PHE A 183 -10.62 1.60 -9.80
C PHE A 183 -9.99 0.55 -8.87
N ILE A 184 -10.49 0.48 -7.65
CA ILE A 184 -10.02 -0.45 -6.62
C ILE A 184 -11.05 -1.55 -6.47
N LEU A 185 -10.65 -2.77 -6.74
CA LEU A 185 -11.37 -3.97 -6.36
C LEU A 185 -10.82 -4.48 -5.04
N ILE A 186 -11.65 -4.52 -4.00
CA ILE A 186 -11.25 -5.12 -2.73
C ILE A 186 -11.73 -6.56 -2.68
N ARG A 187 -10.82 -7.45 -2.32
CA ARG A 187 -11.08 -8.87 -2.19
C ARG A 187 -10.75 -9.35 -0.78
N LEU A 188 -11.75 -9.89 -0.09
CA LEU A 188 -11.54 -10.65 1.15
C LEU A 188 -11.30 -12.11 0.81
N GLN A 189 -10.21 -12.67 1.28
CA GLN A 189 -9.84 -14.05 1.05
C GLN A 189 -9.57 -14.77 2.37
N CYS A 190 -10.32 -15.85 2.59
CA CYS A 190 -10.05 -16.80 3.66
C CYS A 190 -9.19 -17.94 3.15
N TYR A 191 -8.18 -18.31 3.93
CA TYR A 191 -7.51 -19.57 3.76
C TYR A 191 -8.17 -20.60 4.68
N LYS A 192 -9.06 -21.43 4.14
CA LYS A 192 -9.37 -22.71 4.78
C LYS A 192 -8.38 -23.76 4.27
N LEU A 193 -7.81 -24.56 5.17
CA LEU A 193 -7.22 -25.85 4.83
C LEU A 193 -8.34 -26.75 4.29
N GLY A 194 -8.58 -26.69 2.96
CA GLY A 194 -9.67 -27.40 2.29
C GLY A 194 -10.23 -26.61 1.12
N TRP A 195 -10.77 -27.28 0.13
CA TRP A 195 -11.12 -26.82 -1.22
C TRP A 195 -12.24 -25.76 -1.37
N ASN A 196 -12.75 -25.16 -0.29
CA ASN A 196 -13.77 -24.12 -0.36
C ASN A 196 -13.17 -22.73 -0.07
N LYS A 197 -12.95 -21.95 -1.14
CA LYS A 197 -12.56 -20.53 -1.08
C LYS A 197 -13.82 -19.67 -1.16
N SER A 198 -14.13 -18.95 -0.09
CA SER A 198 -15.16 -17.91 -0.15
C SER A 198 -14.51 -16.61 -0.62
N TYR A 199 -15.07 -15.99 -1.66
CA TYR A 199 -14.58 -14.73 -2.22
C TYR A 199 -15.73 -13.71 -2.21
N CYS A 200 -15.45 -12.54 -1.65
CA CYS A 200 -16.30 -11.38 -1.84
C CYS A 200 -15.54 -10.37 -2.71
N PHE A 201 -16.16 -9.87 -3.78
CA PHE A 201 -15.60 -8.86 -4.67
C PHE A 201 -16.39 -7.58 -4.51
N PHE A 202 -15.70 -6.46 -4.37
CA PHE A 202 -16.32 -5.15 -4.27
C PHE A 202 -15.63 -4.20 -5.23
N GLU A 203 -16.41 -3.50 -6.06
CA GLU A 203 -15.95 -2.46 -6.97
C GLU A 203 -16.26 -1.08 -6.39
N CYS A 204 -15.29 -0.19 -6.48
CA CYS A 204 -15.46 1.23 -6.22
C CYS A 204 -15.04 2.06 -7.42
#